data_12778541137380c191ed0d14e019fe12
#
_entry.id   12778541137380c191ed0d14e019fe12
#
_cell.length_a   1.000
_cell.length_b   1.000
_cell.length_c   1.000
_cell.angle_alpha   90.00
_cell.angle_beta   90.00
_cell.angle_gamma   90.00
#
_symmetry.space_group_name_H-M   'P 1'
#
loop_
_entity.id
_entity.type
_entity.pdbx_description
1 polymer ?
#
loop_
_entity_poly.entity_id
_entity_poly.type
_entity_poly.pdbx_seq_one_letter_code
_entity_poly.pdbx_strand_id
1 'polypeptide(L)'
;MSVQQIWRYPVKSLQGESLDSTEVTDVIHGDRGWGIIDKQTGYLLSAKRVPRLLEGQARIIGDHCVLTIDRNEFSSEEDQIHEKLSDWLERPVTLSKPNTGETRNIEIEWDDGTEEILQDPDVFEFSTAPGWFFDSSSSLNLMGSATLDFLEKRVGPGSGDVRRFRPNLLVETEKPFEENDWVGKSLRIGTAEAFVKKRTDRCIVI
;
A
#
# COMPACT_ATOMS: atom_id res chain seq x y z
N MET A 1 -15.38 -11.55 16.16
CA MET A 1 -14.54 -10.57 15.45
C MET A 1 -15.30 -10.11 14.21
N SER A 2 -15.51 -8.83 14.04
CA SER A 2 -16.16 -8.27 12.86
C SER A 2 -15.14 -7.43 12.06
N VAL A 3 -15.31 -7.38 10.74
CA VAL A 3 -14.57 -6.44 9.88
C VAL A 3 -15.34 -5.13 9.90
N GLN A 4 -14.69 -4.06 10.29
CA GLN A 4 -15.28 -2.72 10.34
C GLN A 4 -15.07 -1.97 9.02
N GLN A 5 -13.90 -2.16 8.39
CA GLN A 5 -13.56 -1.51 7.12
C GLN A 5 -12.71 -2.45 6.26
N ILE A 6 -12.93 -2.36 4.95
CA ILE A 6 -12.12 -3.02 3.92
C ILE A 6 -11.51 -1.92 3.06
N TRP A 7 -10.20 -1.98 2.85
CA TRP A 7 -9.47 -1.02 2.05
C TRP A 7 -8.71 -1.70 0.91
N ARG A 8 -8.73 -1.07 -0.24
CA ARG A 8 -7.92 -1.43 -1.40
C ARG A 8 -7.03 -0.25 -1.79
N TYR A 9 -5.78 -0.51 -2.13
CA TYR A 9 -4.79 0.48 -2.54
C TYR A 9 -4.29 0.16 -3.95
N PRO A 10 -5.01 0.56 -5.00
CA PRO A 10 -4.70 0.12 -6.37
C PRO A 10 -3.30 0.46 -6.83
N VAL A 11 -2.80 1.64 -6.46
CA VAL A 11 -1.45 2.09 -6.83
C VAL A 11 -0.55 2.09 -5.61
N LYS A 12 0.65 1.50 -5.75
CA LYS A 12 1.65 1.53 -4.68
C LYS A 12 1.93 2.95 -4.25
N SER A 13 1.92 3.17 -2.93
CA SER A 13 2.18 4.44 -2.25
C SER A 13 1.09 5.53 -2.37
N LEU A 14 0.12 5.42 -3.26
CA LEU A 14 -1.03 6.33 -3.28
C LEU A 14 -2.06 5.94 -2.21
N GLN A 15 -2.93 6.86 -1.84
CA GLN A 15 -4.10 6.58 -1.03
C GLN A 15 -5.06 5.65 -1.76
N GLY A 16 -5.85 4.89 -1.02
CA GLY A 16 -6.75 3.88 -1.55
C GLY A 16 -8.22 4.28 -1.45
N GLU A 17 -9.05 3.26 -1.58
CA GLU A 17 -10.52 3.34 -1.48
C GLU A 17 -11.04 2.36 -0.43
N SER A 18 -12.17 2.71 0.19
CA SER A 18 -12.91 1.80 1.06
C SER A 18 -13.92 1.00 0.24
N LEU A 19 -14.13 -0.26 0.62
CA LEU A 19 -15.03 -1.19 -0.04
C LEU A 19 -16.07 -1.72 0.96
N ASP A 20 -17.32 -1.90 0.52
CA ASP A 20 -18.36 -2.56 1.31
C ASP A 20 -18.14 -4.08 1.37
N SER A 21 -17.60 -4.65 0.29
CA SER A 21 -17.26 -6.06 0.18
C SER A 21 -16.18 -6.29 -0.86
N THR A 22 -15.48 -7.40 -0.78
CA THR A 22 -14.50 -7.80 -1.79
C THR A 22 -14.34 -9.31 -1.82
N GLU A 23 -13.92 -9.82 -2.97
CA GLU A 23 -13.41 -11.18 -3.08
C GLU A 23 -11.91 -11.17 -2.78
N VAL A 24 -11.47 -12.22 -2.10
CA VAL A 24 -10.07 -12.46 -1.78
C VAL A 24 -9.68 -13.83 -2.34
N THR A 25 -8.72 -13.82 -3.23
CA THR A 25 -7.98 -15.02 -3.62
C THR A 25 -6.69 -15.08 -2.81
N ASP A 26 -5.55 -14.85 -3.45
CA ASP A 26 -4.28 -14.62 -2.73
C ASP A 26 -4.18 -13.16 -2.25
N VAL A 27 -4.89 -12.24 -2.92
CA VAL A 27 -4.93 -10.80 -2.61
C VAL A 27 -6.35 -10.27 -2.81
N ILE A 28 -6.63 -9.06 -2.35
CA ILE A 28 -7.79 -8.29 -2.79
C ILE A 28 -7.55 -7.89 -4.25
N HIS A 29 -8.52 -8.19 -5.12
CA HIS A 29 -8.40 -7.89 -6.55
C HIS A 29 -8.05 -6.42 -6.80
N GLY A 30 -6.99 -6.18 -7.57
CA GLY A 30 -6.48 -4.85 -7.92
C GLY A 30 -5.68 -4.15 -6.82
N ASP A 31 -5.50 -4.76 -5.65
CA ASP A 31 -4.68 -4.18 -4.57
C ASP A 31 -3.20 -4.17 -4.99
N ARG A 32 -2.56 -2.98 -4.96
CA ARG A 32 -1.19 -2.73 -5.46
C ARG A 32 -0.95 -3.24 -6.89
N GLY A 33 -2.03 -3.28 -7.69
CA GLY A 33 -2.00 -3.73 -9.08
C GLY A 33 -1.28 -2.78 -10.03
N TRP A 34 -0.96 -1.56 -9.58
CA TRP A 34 -0.18 -0.57 -10.33
C TRP A 34 0.94 0.01 -9.48
N GLY A 35 1.99 0.46 -10.17
CA GLY A 35 3.10 1.20 -9.59
C GLY A 35 3.55 2.32 -10.53
N ILE A 36 4.20 3.34 -9.97
CA ILE A 36 4.78 4.44 -10.73
C ILE A 36 6.28 4.17 -10.85
N ILE A 37 6.75 4.10 -12.09
CA ILE A 37 8.13 3.76 -12.44
C ILE A 37 8.83 5.01 -12.97
N ASP A 38 10.00 5.33 -12.44
CA ASP A 38 10.87 6.34 -13.02
C ASP A 38 11.42 5.89 -14.36
N LYS A 39 11.30 6.73 -15.40
CA LYS A 39 11.75 6.38 -16.77
C LYS A 39 13.27 6.42 -16.93
N GLN A 40 13.99 7.14 -16.07
CA GLN A 40 15.44 7.27 -16.18
C GLN A 40 16.15 6.12 -15.48
N THR A 41 15.70 5.76 -14.29
CA THR A 41 16.31 4.69 -13.48
C THR A 41 15.67 3.32 -13.68
N GLY A 42 14.41 3.28 -14.13
CA GLY A 42 13.60 2.08 -14.15
C GLY A 42 13.10 1.66 -12.76
N TYR A 43 13.31 2.44 -11.73
CA TYR A 43 12.96 2.10 -10.35
C TYR A 43 11.49 2.37 -10.06
N LEU A 44 10.92 1.50 -9.25
CA LEU A 44 9.58 1.69 -8.68
C LEU A 44 9.64 2.77 -7.60
N LEU A 45 8.79 3.78 -7.71
CA LEU A 45 8.72 4.85 -6.72
C LEU A 45 8.04 4.38 -5.43
N SER A 46 8.48 4.95 -4.32
CA SER A 46 7.83 4.76 -3.02
C SER A 46 7.63 6.09 -2.30
N ALA A 47 6.63 6.15 -1.42
CA ALA A 47 6.37 7.34 -0.62
C ALA A 47 7.50 7.66 0.38
N LYS A 48 8.40 6.72 0.64
CA LYS A 48 9.61 6.98 1.44
C LYS A 48 10.52 8.00 0.78
N ARG A 49 10.70 7.88 -0.54
CA ARG A 49 11.53 8.79 -1.34
C ARG A 49 10.75 9.94 -1.93
N VAL A 50 9.49 9.69 -2.29
CA VAL A 50 8.60 10.66 -2.94
C VAL A 50 7.32 10.83 -2.11
N PRO A 51 7.35 11.60 -1.00
CA PRO A 51 6.20 11.76 -0.10
C PRO A 51 4.94 12.29 -0.78
N ARG A 52 5.09 13.07 -1.86
CA ARG A 52 3.96 13.59 -2.65
C ARG A 52 3.01 12.51 -3.15
N LEU A 53 3.48 11.24 -3.30
CA LEU A 53 2.62 10.12 -3.65
C LEU A 53 1.46 9.90 -2.67
N LEU A 54 1.62 10.28 -1.39
CA LEU A 54 0.56 10.17 -0.39
C LEU A 54 -0.57 11.17 -0.57
N GLU A 55 -0.38 12.21 -1.39
CA GLU A 55 -1.40 13.21 -1.72
C GLU A 55 -2.34 12.71 -2.83
N GLY A 56 -1.88 11.77 -3.65
CA GLY A 56 -2.68 11.14 -4.70
C GLY A 56 -3.55 10.02 -4.14
N GLN A 57 -4.69 9.77 -4.79
CA GLN A 57 -5.62 8.69 -4.48
C GLN A 57 -5.87 7.84 -5.71
N ALA A 58 -6.20 6.57 -5.50
CA ALA A 58 -6.56 5.66 -6.58
C ALA A 58 -7.75 4.77 -6.20
N ARG A 59 -8.58 4.45 -7.19
CA ARG A 59 -9.70 3.50 -7.09
C ARG A 59 -9.80 2.66 -8.35
N ILE A 60 -10.48 1.52 -8.26
CA ILE A 60 -10.75 0.65 -9.40
C ILE A 60 -12.18 0.85 -9.89
N ILE A 61 -12.32 1.00 -11.20
CA ILE A 61 -13.62 1.00 -11.90
C ILE A 61 -13.53 -0.06 -13.00
N GLY A 62 -14.29 -1.16 -12.85
CA GLY A 62 -14.14 -2.30 -13.76
C GLY A 62 -12.71 -2.85 -13.71
N ASP A 63 -12.02 -2.87 -14.84
CA ASP A 63 -10.66 -3.43 -14.98
C ASP A 63 -9.55 -2.36 -15.01
N HIS A 64 -9.91 -1.09 -14.85
CA HIS A 64 -8.96 0.03 -14.88
C HIS A 64 -8.86 0.77 -13.56
N CYS A 65 -7.76 1.46 -13.39
CA CYS A 65 -7.50 2.30 -12.23
C CYS A 65 -7.81 3.76 -12.59
N VAL A 66 -8.54 4.44 -11.72
CA VAL A 66 -8.73 5.89 -11.80
C VAL A 66 -7.91 6.53 -10.69
N LEU A 67 -7.04 7.46 -11.08
CA LEU A 67 -6.18 8.21 -10.17
C LEU A 67 -6.76 9.61 -9.98
N THR A 68 -6.76 10.09 -8.74
CA THR A 68 -7.08 11.48 -8.41
C THR A 68 -5.79 12.17 -7.97
N ILE A 69 -5.32 13.14 -8.74
CA ILE A 69 -4.14 13.98 -8.47
C ILE A 69 -4.52 15.44 -8.68
N ASP A 70 -4.12 16.30 -7.75
CA ASP A 70 -4.46 17.74 -7.77
C ASP A 70 -5.97 18.00 -8.01
N ARG A 71 -6.84 17.15 -7.43
CA ARG A 71 -8.32 17.18 -7.56
C ARG A 71 -8.87 16.84 -8.96
N ASN A 72 -8.04 16.39 -9.87
CA ASN A 72 -8.44 15.94 -11.20
C ASN A 72 -8.36 14.41 -11.28
N GLU A 73 -9.28 13.83 -12.03
CA GLU A 73 -9.34 12.38 -12.23
C GLU A 73 -8.79 12.01 -13.60
N PHE A 74 -8.02 10.93 -13.64
CA PHE A 74 -7.40 10.38 -14.85
C PHE A 74 -7.52 8.86 -14.83
N SER A 75 -7.92 8.27 -15.96
CA SER A 75 -7.95 6.83 -16.13
C SER A 75 -6.57 6.28 -16.49
N SER A 76 -6.26 5.07 -15.97
CA SER A 76 -5.07 4.35 -16.38
C SER A 76 -5.08 3.90 -17.85
N GLU A 77 -6.23 4.05 -18.55
CA GLU A 77 -6.37 3.77 -19.98
C GLU A 77 -6.10 4.99 -20.86
N GLU A 78 -5.98 6.18 -20.27
CA GLU A 78 -5.68 7.39 -21.01
C GLU A 78 -4.18 7.50 -21.30
N ASP A 79 -3.82 7.68 -22.57
CA ASP A 79 -2.41 7.83 -22.98
C ASP A 79 -1.68 8.94 -22.25
N GLN A 80 -2.39 10.02 -21.92
CA GLN A 80 -1.84 11.18 -21.22
C GLN A 80 -1.56 10.96 -19.75
N ILE A 81 -1.99 9.82 -19.12
CA ILE A 81 -1.77 9.59 -17.69
C ILE A 81 -0.29 9.67 -17.30
N HIS A 82 0.59 9.17 -18.15
CA HIS A 82 2.03 9.18 -17.91
C HIS A 82 2.62 10.61 -17.90
N GLU A 83 2.12 11.48 -18.77
CA GLU A 83 2.49 12.90 -18.81
C GLU A 83 1.97 13.62 -17.56
N LYS A 84 0.69 13.42 -17.22
CA LYS A 84 0.08 14.02 -16.02
C LYS A 84 0.78 13.60 -14.73
N LEU A 85 1.17 12.36 -14.61
CA LEU A 85 1.98 11.88 -13.48
C LEU A 85 3.38 12.49 -13.48
N SER A 86 3.99 12.63 -14.66
CA SER A 86 5.32 13.22 -14.79
C SER A 86 5.32 14.71 -14.40
N ASP A 87 4.30 15.45 -14.82
CA ASP A 87 4.11 16.85 -14.46
C ASP A 87 3.87 17.00 -12.95
N TRP A 88 2.98 16.16 -12.41
CA TRP A 88 2.67 16.18 -10.98
C TRP A 88 3.88 15.87 -10.10
N LEU A 89 4.70 14.88 -10.48
CA LEU A 89 5.87 14.48 -9.70
C LEU A 89 7.16 15.22 -10.08
N GLU A 90 7.09 16.12 -11.08
CA GLU A 90 8.23 16.91 -11.60
C GLU A 90 9.41 16.01 -12.03
N ARG A 91 9.08 14.81 -12.54
CA ARG A 91 10.08 13.83 -13.05
C ARG A 91 9.45 12.89 -14.07
N PRO A 92 10.22 12.43 -15.07
CA PRO A 92 9.70 11.52 -16.08
C PRO A 92 9.32 10.16 -15.48
N VAL A 93 8.01 9.85 -15.45
CA VAL A 93 7.50 8.60 -14.89
C VAL A 93 6.53 7.89 -15.83
N THR A 94 6.22 6.64 -15.52
CA THR A 94 5.16 5.87 -16.16
C THR A 94 4.35 5.10 -15.12
N LEU A 95 3.04 5.00 -15.31
CA LEU A 95 2.18 4.08 -14.58
C LEU A 95 2.29 2.70 -15.21
N SER A 96 2.52 1.66 -14.42
CA SER A 96 2.74 0.31 -14.93
C SER A 96 2.09 -0.74 -14.02
N LYS A 97 1.64 -1.83 -14.64
CA LYS A 97 1.27 -3.06 -13.93
C LYS A 97 2.51 -3.93 -13.73
N PRO A 98 2.54 -4.77 -12.69
CA PRO A 98 3.60 -5.76 -12.53
C PRO A 98 3.49 -6.86 -13.60
N ASN A 99 4.62 -7.30 -14.12
CA ASN A 99 4.67 -8.47 -14.98
C ASN A 99 5.08 -9.69 -14.16
N THR A 100 4.52 -10.85 -14.46
CA THR A 100 4.89 -12.10 -13.81
C THR A 100 6.38 -12.40 -14.00
N GLY A 101 7.10 -12.63 -12.90
CA GLY A 101 8.53 -12.91 -12.91
C GLY A 101 9.43 -11.69 -13.10
N GLU A 102 8.86 -10.48 -13.12
CA GLU A 102 9.64 -9.25 -13.16
C GLU A 102 10.17 -8.91 -11.77
N THR A 103 11.42 -8.52 -11.69
CA THR A 103 12.03 -7.91 -10.50
C THR A 103 12.34 -6.45 -10.80
N ARG A 104 12.13 -5.56 -9.81
CA ARG A 104 12.49 -4.15 -9.94
C ARG A 104 13.12 -3.63 -8.68
N ASN A 105 14.07 -2.73 -8.87
CA ASN A 105 14.58 -1.90 -7.79
C ASN A 105 13.50 -0.92 -7.36
N ILE A 106 13.44 -0.67 -6.05
CA ILE A 106 12.54 0.35 -5.48
C ILE A 106 13.37 1.47 -4.88
N GLU A 107 12.94 2.70 -5.07
CA GLU A 107 13.52 3.84 -4.38
C GLU A 107 13.10 3.81 -2.91
N ILE A 108 14.07 3.51 -2.05
CA ILE A 108 13.91 3.53 -0.60
C ILE A 108 15.00 4.43 -0.04
N GLU A 109 14.61 5.39 0.78
CA GLU A 109 15.54 6.12 1.63
C GLU A 109 15.46 5.48 3.02
N TRP A 110 16.58 5.00 3.52
CA TRP A 110 16.72 4.60 4.90
C TRP A 110 17.34 5.78 5.64
N ASP A 111 16.51 6.51 6.38
CA ASP A 111 16.99 7.47 7.35
C ASP A 111 17.09 6.75 8.71
N ASP A 112 18.20 6.06 8.90
CA ASP A 112 18.56 5.50 10.19
C ASP A 112 19.53 6.41 10.96
N GLY A 113 19.75 7.64 10.46
CA GLY A 113 20.70 8.59 11.00
C GLY A 113 22.16 8.24 10.73
N THR A 114 22.42 7.21 9.93
CA THR A 114 23.75 6.91 9.41
C THR A 114 23.90 7.55 8.02
N GLU A 115 24.93 8.36 7.81
CA GLU A 115 25.26 8.97 6.51
C GLU A 115 25.81 7.95 5.48
N GLU A 116 25.69 6.68 5.71
CA GLU A 116 25.96 5.70 4.67
C GLU A 116 24.86 5.76 3.62
N ILE A 117 25.06 6.65 2.67
CA ILE A 117 24.43 6.56 1.35
C ILE A 117 24.84 5.20 0.80
N LEU A 118 23.94 4.22 0.92
CA LEU A 118 24.13 2.92 0.28
C LEU A 118 24.26 3.22 -1.23
N GLN A 119 25.48 3.05 -1.76
CA GLN A 119 25.79 3.32 -3.17
C GLN A 119 25.07 2.36 -4.13
N ASP A 120 24.43 1.32 -3.58
CA ASP A 120 23.54 0.44 -4.29
C ASP A 120 22.18 0.44 -3.57
N PRO A 121 21.10 0.92 -4.19
CA PRO A 121 19.78 0.76 -3.62
C PRO A 121 19.56 -0.73 -3.43
N ASP A 122 19.24 -1.14 -2.20
CA ASP A 122 18.96 -2.53 -1.89
C ASP A 122 17.99 -3.09 -2.93
N VAL A 123 18.47 -4.04 -3.71
CA VAL A 123 17.68 -4.74 -4.70
C VAL A 123 16.75 -5.66 -3.94
N PHE A 124 15.52 -5.18 -3.67
CA PHE A 124 14.49 -6.07 -3.20
C PHE A 124 13.91 -6.80 -4.41
N GLU A 125 14.12 -8.10 -4.46
CA GLU A 125 13.37 -8.96 -5.37
C GLU A 125 11.90 -8.92 -4.97
N PHE A 126 11.13 -8.11 -5.69
CA PHE A 126 9.70 -8.19 -5.63
C PHE A 126 9.24 -9.33 -6.54
N SER A 127 8.65 -10.35 -5.95
CA SER A 127 7.75 -11.23 -6.68
C SER A 127 6.55 -10.39 -7.08
N THR A 128 6.47 -10.05 -8.33
CA THR A 128 5.56 -9.04 -8.86
C THR A 128 4.15 -9.53 -9.12
N ALA A 129 3.88 -10.80 -8.98
CA ALA A 129 2.53 -11.30 -9.10
C ALA A 129 1.95 -11.62 -7.71
N PRO A 130 0.74 -11.17 -7.42
CA PRO A 130 -0.20 -10.45 -8.27
C PRO A 130 -0.17 -8.92 -8.13
N GLY A 131 0.82 -8.31 -7.47
CA GLY A 131 0.92 -6.87 -7.26
C GLY A 131 2.28 -6.40 -6.73
N TRP A 132 2.47 -5.08 -6.64
CA TRP A 132 3.67 -4.43 -6.13
C TRP A 132 3.72 -4.42 -4.60
N PHE A 133 3.73 -5.58 -3.97
CA PHE A 133 3.80 -5.72 -2.52
C PHE A 133 5.24 -5.59 -2.03
N PHE A 134 5.42 -4.95 -0.88
CA PHE A 134 6.74 -4.87 -0.23
C PHE A 134 7.21 -6.24 0.25
N ASP A 135 6.28 -7.07 0.70
CA ASP A 135 6.54 -8.44 1.12
C ASP A 135 5.62 -9.38 0.33
N SER A 136 6.22 -10.07 -0.64
CA SER A 136 5.51 -11.04 -1.47
C SER A 136 4.91 -12.21 -0.69
N SER A 137 5.36 -12.40 0.55
CA SER A 137 4.86 -13.46 1.42
C SER A 137 3.60 -13.08 2.22
N SER A 138 3.17 -11.83 2.14
CA SER A 138 2.03 -11.30 2.92
C SER A 138 1.26 -10.30 2.08
N SER A 139 0.20 -10.77 1.46
CA SER A 139 -0.62 -10.01 0.52
C SER A 139 -1.78 -9.24 1.17
N LEU A 140 -2.06 -9.49 2.45
CA LEU A 140 -3.06 -8.78 3.23
C LEU A 140 -2.43 -8.25 4.51
N ASN A 141 -2.84 -7.04 4.89
CA ASN A 141 -2.50 -6.43 6.16
C ASN A 141 -3.78 -6.13 6.93
N LEU A 142 -3.81 -6.52 8.21
CA LEU A 142 -4.92 -6.21 9.09
C LEU A 142 -4.46 -5.38 10.29
N MET A 143 -5.39 -4.61 10.86
CA MET A 143 -5.16 -3.80 12.05
C MET A 143 -6.40 -3.82 12.94
N GLY A 144 -6.20 -3.81 14.26
CA GLY A 144 -7.26 -3.76 15.24
C GLY A 144 -7.77 -2.34 15.48
N SER A 145 -9.09 -2.18 15.63
CA SER A 145 -9.70 -0.89 15.93
C SER A 145 -9.23 -0.30 17.26
N ALA A 146 -9.12 -1.13 18.31
CA ALA A 146 -8.61 -0.66 19.60
C ALA A 146 -7.15 -0.17 19.55
N THR A 147 -6.36 -0.65 18.57
CA THR A 147 -5.00 -0.16 18.31
C THR A 147 -5.02 1.27 17.76
N LEU A 148 -5.93 1.55 16.81
CA LEU A 148 -6.10 2.92 16.28
C LEU A 148 -6.58 3.88 17.39
N ASP A 149 -7.57 3.46 18.18
CA ASP A 149 -8.06 4.26 19.33
C ASP A 149 -6.96 4.54 20.36
N PHE A 150 -6.11 3.57 20.62
CA PHE A 150 -4.96 3.75 21.51
C PHE A 150 -3.98 4.79 20.96
N LEU A 151 -3.67 4.72 19.66
CA LEU A 151 -2.76 5.68 19.03
C LEU A 151 -3.35 7.09 19.05
N GLU A 152 -4.64 7.24 18.73
CA GLU A 152 -5.33 8.53 18.78
C GLU A 152 -5.25 9.18 20.18
N LYS A 153 -5.48 8.38 21.23
CA LYS A 153 -5.41 8.84 22.61
C LYS A 153 -3.99 9.14 23.09
N ARG A 154 -3.00 8.39 22.59
CA ARG A 154 -1.62 8.47 23.08
C ARG A 154 -0.78 9.51 22.35
N VAL A 155 -0.98 9.66 21.06
CA VAL A 155 -0.17 10.50 20.17
C VAL A 155 -0.88 11.83 19.87
N GLY A 156 -2.20 11.80 19.70
CA GLY A 156 -3.02 12.99 19.47
C GLY A 156 -3.92 12.89 18.23
N PRO A 157 -4.70 13.94 17.97
CA PRO A 157 -5.70 13.94 16.91
C PRO A 157 -5.16 13.58 15.52
N GLY A 158 -5.85 12.65 14.85
CA GLY A 158 -5.50 12.18 13.50
C GLY A 158 -4.45 11.06 13.46
N SER A 159 -3.86 10.70 14.61
CA SER A 159 -2.89 9.59 14.66
C SER A 159 -3.55 8.21 14.52
N GLY A 160 -4.86 8.12 14.82
CA GLY A 160 -5.69 6.92 14.64
C GLY A 160 -6.34 6.81 13.26
N ASP A 161 -6.02 7.68 12.31
CA ASP A 161 -6.54 7.56 10.95
C ASP A 161 -6.00 6.29 10.27
N VAL A 162 -6.89 5.38 9.92
CA VAL A 162 -6.57 4.09 9.32
C VAL A 162 -5.74 4.23 8.03
N ARG A 163 -5.94 5.31 7.28
CA ARG A 163 -5.23 5.58 6.02
C ARG A 163 -3.72 5.74 6.20
N ARG A 164 -3.27 6.17 7.38
CA ARG A 164 -1.84 6.27 7.73
C ARG A 164 -1.16 4.92 7.71
N PHE A 165 -1.86 3.90 8.19
CA PHE A 165 -1.31 2.53 8.34
C PHE A 165 -1.56 1.66 7.12
N ARG A 166 -2.47 2.05 6.24
CA ARG A 166 -2.79 1.38 4.98
C ARG A 166 -3.09 -0.13 5.14
N PRO A 167 -3.86 -0.54 6.17
CA PRO A 167 -4.28 -1.92 6.26
C PRO A 167 -5.34 -2.22 5.21
N ASN A 168 -5.43 -3.48 4.79
CA ASN A 168 -6.55 -3.93 3.95
C ASN A 168 -7.81 -4.17 4.78
N LEU A 169 -7.64 -4.59 6.04
CA LEU A 169 -8.74 -4.89 6.94
C LEU A 169 -8.57 -4.15 8.26
N LEU A 170 -9.58 -3.37 8.63
CA LEU A 170 -9.76 -2.90 9.99
C LEU A 170 -10.74 -3.84 10.67
N VAL A 171 -10.28 -4.51 11.72
CA VAL A 171 -11.08 -5.49 12.46
C VAL A 171 -11.38 -5.00 13.87
N GLU A 172 -12.56 -5.36 14.38
CA GLU A 172 -12.94 -5.04 15.75
C GLU A 172 -12.07 -5.82 16.74
N THR A 173 -11.48 -5.10 17.69
CA THR A 173 -10.70 -5.65 18.80
C THR A 173 -11.09 -4.97 20.10
N GLU A 174 -10.95 -5.69 21.23
CA GLU A 174 -11.25 -5.16 22.54
C GLU A 174 -10.05 -4.46 23.19
N LYS A 175 -8.84 -4.85 22.81
CA LYS A 175 -7.59 -4.37 23.40
C LYS A 175 -6.64 -3.89 22.32
N PRO A 176 -5.84 -2.83 22.60
CA PRO A 176 -4.77 -2.42 21.71
C PRO A 176 -3.78 -3.55 21.48
N PHE A 177 -3.37 -3.70 20.21
CA PHE A 177 -2.40 -4.71 19.74
C PHE A 177 -2.84 -6.17 19.93
N GLU A 178 -4.14 -6.43 20.13
CA GLU A 178 -4.71 -7.78 20.25
C GLU A 178 -4.42 -8.61 19.00
N GLU A 179 -4.40 -7.98 17.83
CA GLU A 179 -4.07 -8.61 16.54
C GLU A 179 -2.67 -9.25 16.53
N ASN A 180 -1.76 -8.81 17.40
CA ASN A 180 -0.44 -9.43 17.52
C ASN A 180 -0.47 -10.84 18.11
N ASP A 181 -1.50 -11.16 18.88
CA ASP A 181 -1.69 -12.48 19.49
C ASP A 181 -2.24 -13.50 18.49
N TRP A 182 -2.58 -13.05 17.29
CA TRP A 182 -3.10 -13.91 16.22
C TRP A 182 -2.01 -14.48 15.32
N VAL A 183 -0.76 -14.06 15.47
CA VAL A 183 0.36 -14.61 14.72
C VAL A 183 0.42 -16.14 14.91
N GLY A 184 0.50 -16.87 13.80
CA GLY A 184 0.46 -18.33 13.77
C GLY A 184 -0.94 -18.94 13.82
N LYS A 185 -2.00 -18.13 13.75
CA LYS A 185 -3.39 -18.60 13.77
C LYS A 185 -4.09 -18.37 12.43
N SER A 186 -5.05 -19.25 12.12
CA SER A 186 -6.01 -19.04 11.04
C SER A 186 -7.20 -18.24 11.54
N LEU A 187 -7.63 -17.27 10.73
CA LEU A 187 -8.79 -16.43 10.97
C LEU A 187 -9.84 -16.69 9.90
N ARG A 188 -11.09 -16.83 10.32
CA ARG A 188 -12.23 -16.83 9.40
C ARG A 188 -12.81 -15.44 9.30
N ILE A 189 -12.83 -14.90 8.07
CA ILE A 189 -13.28 -13.55 7.77
C ILE A 189 -14.36 -13.66 6.68
N GLY A 190 -15.62 -13.61 7.08
CA GLY A 190 -16.74 -13.94 6.18
C GLY A 190 -16.64 -15.39 5.70
N THR A 191 -16.52 -15.57 4.39
CA THR A 191 -16.31 -16.88 3.74
C THR A 191 -14.84 -17.19 3.48
N ALA A 192 -13.93 -16.22 3.65
CA ALA A 192 -12.49 -16.40 3.45
C ALA A 192 -11.81 -16.94 4.71
N GLU A 193 -10.70 -17.64 4.50
CA GLU A 193 -9.78 -18.05 5.55
C GLU A 193 -8.41 -17.43 5.30
N ALA A 194 -7.84 -16.82 6.33
CA ALA A 194 -6.54 -16.17 6.28
C ALA A 194 -5.64 -16.67 7.41
N PHE A 195 -4.37 -16.89 7.12
CA PHE A 195 -3.36 -17.25 8.11
C PHE A 195 -2.54 -16.01 8.49
N VAL A 196 -2.49 -15.67 9.78
CA VAL A 196 -1.70 -14.55 10.28
C VAL A 196 -0.24 -14.98 10.38
N LYS A 197 0.55 -14.56 9.41
CA LYS A 197 1.92 -15.03 9.23
C LYS A 197 2.91 -14.37 10.19
N LYS A 198 2.82 -13.05 10.31
CA LYS A 198 3.75 -12.25 11.13
C LYS A 198 3.18 -10.89 11.48
N ARG A 199 3.82 -10.22 12.43
CA ARG A 199 3.64 -8.78 12.65
C ARG A 199 4.28 -8.01 11.50
N THR A 200 3.72 -6.85 11.18
CA THR A 200 4.28 -5.94 10.18
C THR A 200 4.90 -4.75 10.89
N ASP A 201 6.20 -4.59 10.74
CA ASP A 201 6.89 -3.40 11.21
C ASP A 201 6.40 -2.18 10.43
N ARG A 202 6.27 -1.06 11.12
CA ARG A 202 5.80 0.18 10.50
C ARG A 202 6.98 1.03 10.09
N CYS A 203 6.87 1.51 8.86
CA CYS A 203 7.80 2.46 8.32
C CYS A 203 7.63 3.84 8.98
N ILE A 204 8.67 4.66 8.99
CA ILE A 204 8.63 6.05 9.44
C ILE A 204 7.66 6.91 8.62
N VAL A 205 7.37 6.52 7.39
CA VAL A 205 6.39 7.18 6.52
C VAL A 205 4.98 6.68 6.87
N ILE A 206 4.37 7.35 7.84
CA ILE A 206 3.01 7.09 8.32
C ILE A 206 2.24 8.42 8.40
#